data_023de87512704d2e93398be407406f51
#
_entry.id   023de87512704d2e93398be407406f51
#
_cell.length_a   1.000
_cell.length_b   1.000
_cell.length_c   1.000
_cell.angle_alpha   90.00
_cell.angle_beta   90.00
_cell.angle_gamma   90.00
#
_symmetry.space_group_name_H-M   'P 1'
#
loop_
_entity.id
_entity.type
_entity.pdbx_description
1 polymer ?
#
loop_
_entity_poly.entity_id
_entity_poly.type
_entity_poly.pdbx_seq_one_letter_code
_entity_poly.pdbx_strand_id
1 'polypeptide(L)'
;MTMKRQLVRGVMVLMVVGALLGVNMTSAQMGGVVESSGQDGAIDWTKGVVTATGFGAPPPNAVNAAQARAMAERAAFLVATRNLLETVKGIRVDSATLVENMIVSSDVIKTEVSGFVQGAQIIKKQVNLDGSVTVTVAMKLNGDFSNAFLPQSSGGVEVVPIPQGQAPPATAFTGLIVDARGTGVRPAVAPKLRNEEGREVYGSAFVNRQYAVEQGMVGYLKDVESAKANPRVTDRPLLVKALKTDGPNKTDLVISNGDAQVLHGMKEHLNFLEKARVMVILD
;
A
#
# COMPACT_ATOMS: atom_id res chain seq x y z
N MET A 1 37.59 11.95 84.70
CA MET A 1 37.55 13.24 83.98
C MET A 1 37.86 13.00 82.53
N THR A 2 37.07 13.53 81.64
CA THR A 2 37.06 13.53 80.19
C THR A 2 36.48 12.29 79.52
N MET A 3 35.22 12.46 79.14
CA MET A 3 34.41 11.62 78.25
C MET A 3 34.92 11.63 76.83
N LYS A 4 35.21 10.45 76.25
CA LYS A 4 35.42 10.31 74.83
C LYS A 4 34.08 9.96 74.14
N ARG A 5 33.54 10.91 73.37
CA ARG A 5 32.42 10.72 72.46
C ARG A 5 32.85 9.90 71.27
N GLN A 6 32.32 8.71 71.12
CA GLN A 6 32.41 7.94 69.90
C GLN A 6 31.36 8.42 68.90
N LEU A 7 31.85 8.85 67.73
CA LEU A 7 31.03 9.28 66.59
C LEU A 7 30.74 8.04 65.73
N VAL A 8 29.50 7.57 65.82
CA VAL A 8 29.03 6.51 64.94
C VAL A 8 28.73 7.11 63.57
N ARG A 9 29.54 6.82 62.59
CA ARG A 9 29.26 7.18 61.19
C ARG A 9 28.26 6.16 60.63
N GLY A 10 26.98 6.61 60.50
CA GLY A 10 25.96 5.92 59.75
C GLY A 10 26.23 6.08 58.26
N VAL A 11 26.56 4.96 57.62
CA VAL A 11 26.58 4.90 56.15
C VAL A 11 25.15 4.77 55.67
N MET A 12 24.64 5.86 55.15
CA MET A 12 23.31 5.89 54.48
C MET A 12 23.50 5.38 53.07
N VAL A 13 23.13 4.11 52.85
CA VAL A 13 23.04 3.55 51.49
C VAL A 13 21.82 4.11 50.79
N LEU A 14 22.05 5.05 49.91
CA LEU A 14 21.01 5.60 49.03
C LEU A 14 20.73 4.58 47.93
N MET A 15 19.67 3.76 48.07
CA MET A 15 19.14 2.97 46.97
C MET A 15 18.52 3.94 45.93
N VAL A 16 19.26 4.21 44.86
CA VAL A 16 18.72 4.81 43.67
C VAL A 16 17.91 3.75 42.92
N VAL A 17 16.60 3.73 43.17
CA VAL A 17 15.66 2.99 42.32
C VAL A 17 15.58 3.74 41.01
N GLY A 18 16.41 3.31 40.04
CA GLY A 18 16.31 3.73 38.65
C GLY A 18 15.01 3.21 38.06
N ALA A 19 13.97 4.01 38.08
CA ALA A 19 12.79 3.79 37.24
C ALA A 19 13.24 3.88 35.77
N LEU A 20 13.55 2.73 35.17
CA LEU A 20 13.60 2.57 33.73
C LEU A 20 12.18 2.85 33.21
N LEU A 21 11.88 4.13 32.99
CA LEU A 21 10.82 4.52 32.06
C LEU A 21 11.23 3.97 30.69
N GLY A 22 10.77 2.77 30.41
CA GLY A 22 10.73 2.25 29.05
C GLY A 22 9.94 3.24 28.21
N VAL A 23 10.66 4.13 27.55
CA VAL A 23 10.12 4.89 26.43
C VAL A 23 9.80 3.83 25.39
N ASN A 24 8.58 3.29 25.46
CA ASN A 24 7.93 2.71 24.32
C ASN A 24 7.85 3.83 23.29
N MET A 25 8.87 3.94 22.43
CA MET A 25 8.71 4.58 21.14
C MET A 25 7.68 3.72 20.39
N THR A 26 6.44 4.00 20.66
CA THR A 26 5.37 3.75 19.72
C THR A 26 5.79 4.58 18.51
N SER A 27 6.49 3.95 17.56
CA SER A 27 6.55 4.45 16.19
C SER A 27 5.08 4.70 15.87
N ALA A 28 4.69 5.97 15.84
CA ALA A 28 3.44 6.36 15.25
C ALA A 28 3.45 5.71 13.87
N GLN A 29 2.74 4.60 13.74
CA GLN A 29 2.46 4.00 12.45
C GLN A 29 1.73 5.10 11.72
N MET A 30 2.47 5.86 10.89
CA MET A 30 1.86 6.72 9.89
C MET A 30 0.82 5.84 9.21
N GLY A 31 -0.46 6.25 9.29
CA GLY A 31 -1.61 5.44 8.98
C GLY A 31 -1.55 4.81 7.60
N GLY A 32 -0.83 3.70 7.50
CA GLY A 32 -0.70 2.93 6.27
C GLY A 32 -2.01 2.23 5.95
N VAL A 33 -2.35 2.18 4.68
CA VAL A 33 -3.50 1.43 4.17
C VAL A 33 -3.06 -0.02 3.98
N VAL A 34 -3.37 -0.86 4.97
CA VAL A 34 -3.10 -2.29 4.95
C VAL A 34 -4.41 -3.06 4.93
N GLU A 35 -4.58 -3.93 3.97
CA GLU A 35 -5.73 -4.80 3.81
C GLU A 35 -5.31 -6.25 4.07
N SER A 36 -5.97 -6.93 5.01
CA SER A 36 -5.78 -8.35 5.25
C SER A 36 -6.48 -9.18 4.17
N SER A 37 -5.83 -10.23 3.69
CA SER A 37 -6.37 -11.17 2.71
C SER A 37 -6.26 -12.59 3.25
N GLY A 38 -7.38 -13.18 3.60
CA GLY A 38 -7.38 -14.46 4.32
C GLY A 38 -6.75 -14.36 5.71
N GLN A 39 -6.22 -15.48 6.21
CA GLN A 39 -5.58 -15.54 7.53
C GLN A 39 -4.11 -15.13 7.49
N ASP A 40 -3.43 -15.38 6.37
CA ASP A 40 -1.97 -15.34 6.27
C ASP A 40 -1.45 -14.35 5.22
N GLY A 41 -2.32 -13.61 4.54
CA GLY A 41 -1.99 -12.64 3.51
C GLY A 41 -2.30 -11.21 3.90
N ALA A 42 -1.52 -10.24 3.40
CA ALA A 42 -1.80 -8.82 3.55
C ALA A 42 -1.28 -8.01 2.36
N ILE A 43 -2.00 -6.94 2.03
CA ILE A 43 -1.62 -5.97 1.00
C ILE A 43 -1.39 -4.63 1.67
N ASP A 44 -0.16 -4.14 1.68
CA ASP A 44 0.20 -2.80 2.11
C ASP A 44 0.14 -1.87 0.88
N TRP A 45 -0.99 -1.22 0.69
CA TRP A 45 -1.24 -0.32 -0.43
C TRP A 45 -0.42 0.98 -0.35
N THR A 46 -0.04 1.39 0.86
CA THR A 46 0.83 2.57 1.06
C THR A 46 2.24 2.31 0.57
N LYS A 47 2.77 1.12 0.85
CA LYS A 47 4.11 0.71 0.41
C LYS A 47 4.12 0.02 -0.95
N GLY A 48 2.95 -0.37 -1.46
CA GLY A 48 2.84 -1.16 -2.69
C GLY A 48 3.48 -2.54 -2.54
N VAL A 49 3.20 -3.25 -1.43
CA VAL A 49 3.79 -4.57 -1.12
C VAL A 49 2.71 -5.56 -0.72
N VAL A 50 2.78 -6.76 -1.28
CA VAL A 50 1.98 -7.91 -0.87
C VAL A 50 2.85 -8.84 -0.06
N THR A 51 2.33 -9.32 1.08
CA THR A 51 3.01 -10.27 1.95
C THR A 51 2.13 -11.48 2.22
N ALA A 52 2.76 -12.62 2.43
CA ALA A 52 2.06 -13.81 2.93
C ALA A 52 2.97 -14.63 3.85
N THR A 53 2.35 -15.31 4.80
CA THR A 53 3.04 -16.13 5.77
C THR A 53 2.69 -17.60 5.57
N GLY A 54 3.67 -18.48 5.79
CA GLY A 54 3.49 -19.92 5.75
C GLY A 54 4.18 -20.59 6.93
N PHE A 55 3.61 -21.69 7.35
CA PHE A 55 4.08 -22.53 8.44
C PHE A 55 4.52 -23.88 7.91
N GLY A 56 5.63 -24.42 8.48
CA GLY A 56 6.11 -25.77 8.18
C GLY A 56 6.55 -26.49 9.44
N ALA A 57 5.99 -27.68 9.66
CA ALA A 57 6.38 -28.55 10.76
C ALA A 57 7.58 -29.43 10.37
N PRO A 58 8.46 -29.79 11.31
CA PRO A 58 9.51 -30.78 11.09
C PRO A 58 8.89 -32.16 10.84
N PRO A 59 9.33 -32.91 9.82
CA PRO A 59 8.81 -34.24 9.59
C PRO A 59 9.31 -35.24 10.69
N PRO A 60 8.46 -36.19 11.11
CA PRO A 60 8.79 -37.11 12.17
C PRO A 60 9.91 -38.11 11.80
N ASN A 61 10.15 -38.31 10.50
CA ASN A 61 11.12 -39.26 9.97
C ASN A 61 12.43 -38.62 9.52
N ALA A 62 12.75 -37.41 9.98
CA ALA A 62 14.00 -36.75 9.65
C ALA A 62 15.19 -37.50 10.33
N VAL A 63 16.28 -37.67 9.59
CA VAL A 63 17.49 -38.39 10.08
C VAL A 63 18.19 -37.61 11.19
N ASN A 64 18.11 -36.27 11.17
CA ASN A 64 18.71 -35.42 12.19
C ASN A 64 17.97 -34.06 12.25
N ALA A 65 18.27 -33.29 13.32
CA ALA A 65 17.63 -31.99 13.55
C ALA A 65 17.90 -30.96 12.42
N ALA A 66 19.05 -30.99 11.77
CA ALA A 66 19.37 -30.07 10.67
C ALA A 66 18.52 -30.37 9.44
N GLN A 67 18.33 -31.65 9.11
CA GLN A 67 17.45 -32.07 8.04
C GLN A 67 16.00 -31.74 8.35
N ALA A 68 15.53 -32.01 9.57
CA ALA A 68 14.17 -31.69 10.04
C ALA A 68 13.87 -30.18 9.82
N ARG A 69 14.80 -29.34 10.26
CA ARG A 69 14.68 -27.86 10.11
C ARG A 69 14.67 -27.42 8.66
N ALA A 70 15.56 -27.95 7.82
CA ALA A 70 15.62 -27.60 6.40
C ALA A 70 14.32 -27.99 5.67
N MET A 71 13.75 -29.15 6.01
CA MET A 71 12.48 -29.61 5.44
C MET A 71 11.30 -28.76 5.93
N ALA A 72 11.26 -28.38 7.23
CA ALA A 72 10.26 -27.48 7.78
C ALA A 72 10.32 -26.08 7.14
N GLU A 73 11.52 -25.55 6.93
CA GLU A 73 11.72 -24.26 6.24
C GLU A 73 11.20 -24.31 4.79
N ARG A 74 11.53 -25.37 4.06
CA ARG A 74 11.03 -25.57 2.69
C ARG A 74 9.51 -25.70 2.65
N ALA A 75 8.92 -26.43 3.59
CA ALA A 75 7.46 -26.55 3.69
C ALA A 75 6.80 -25.19 3.99
N ALA A 76 7.34 -24.42 4.95
CA ALA A 76 6.88 -23.10 5.28
C ALA A 76 6.92 -22.14 4.06
N PHE A 77 8.01 -22.16 3.32
CA PHE A 77 8.16 -21.35 2.11
C PHE A 77 7.12 -21.73 1.04
N LEU A 78 6.87 -22.99 0.79
CA LEU A 78 5.87 -23.45 -0.17
C LEU A 78 4.45 -23.03 0.24
N VAL A 79 4.13 -23.12 1.55
CA VAL A 79 2.85 -22.65 2.09
C VAL A 79 2.74 -21.14 1.95
N ALA A 80 3.78 -20.37 2.30
CA ALA A 80 3.81 -18.93 2.13
C ALA A 80 3.59 -18.49 0.67
N THR A 81 4.23 -19.18 -0.26
CA THR A 81 4.09 -18.91 -1.71
C THR A 81 2.66 -19.20 -2.20
N ARG A 82 2.03 -20.28 -1.70
CA ARG A 82 0.62 -20.57 -2.02
C ARG A 82 -0.31 -19.49 -1.47
N ASN A 83 -0.13 -19.09 -0.22
CA ASN A 83 -0.92 -18.03 0.41
C ASN A 83 -0.71 -16.67 -0.30
N LEU A 84 0.51 -16.39 -0.77
CA LEU A 84 0.81 -15.22 -1.58
C LEU A 84 0.02 -15.23 -2.89
N LEU A 85 -0.04 -16.36 -3.59
CA LEU A 85 -0.81 -16.50 -4.83
C LEU A 85 -2.30 -16.22 -4.60
N GLU A 86 -2.87 -16.76 -3.53
CA GLU A 86 -4.29 -16.51 -3.19
C GLU A 86 -4.54 -15.02 -2.86
N THR A 87 -3.60 -14.40 -2.14
CA THR A 87 -3.65 -12.95 -1.86
C THR A 87 -3.60 -12.12 -3.16
N VAL A 88 -2.71 -12.47 -4.08
CA VAL A 88 -2.54 -11.79 -5.37
C VAL A 88 -3.78 -11.92 -6.24
N LYS A 89 -4.43 -13.09 -6.30
CA LYS A 89 -5.69 -13.30 -7.03
C LYS A 89 -6.80 -12.33 -6.58
N GLY A 90 -6.85 -12.02 -5.29
CA GLY A 90 -7.84 -11.10 -4.71
C GLY A 90 -7.57 -9.62 -4.96
N ILE A 91 -6.44 -9.24 -5.59
CA ILE A 91 -6.12 -7.84 -5.87
C ILE A 91 -7.10 -7.28 -6.89
N ARG A 92 -7.66 -6.11 -6.58
CA ARG A 92 -8.50 -5.33 -7.50
C ARG A 92 -7.61 -4.59 -8.50
N VAL A 93 -7.84 -4.86 -9.78
CA VAL A 93 -7.18 -4.11 -10.87
C VAL A 93 -7.92 -2.78 -11.07
N ASP A 94 -9.22 -2.84 -11.25
CA ASP A 94 -10.11 -1.69 -11.44
C ASP A 94 -11.50 -1.95 -10.81
N SER A 95 -12.48 -1.12 -11.16
CA SER A 95 -13.84 -1.19 -10.61
C SER A 95 -14.62 -2.47 -10.95
N ALA A 96 -14.19 -3.26 -11.92
CA ALA A 96 -14.87 -4.46 -12.37
C ALA A 96 -13.97 -5.71 -12.36
N THR A 97 -12.66 -5.55 -12.35
CA THR A 97 -11.68 -6.60 -12.63
C THR A 97 -10.84 -6.92 -11.39
N LEU A 98 -10.70 -8.21 -11.08
CA LEU A 98 -9.73 -8.77 -10.15
C LEU A 98 -8.59 -9.43 -10.95
N VAL A 99 -7.42 -9.59 -10.33
CA VAL A 99 -6.31 -10.35 -10.91
C VAL A 99 -6.75 -11.78 -11.27
N GLU A 100 -7.58 -12.43 -10.45
CA GLU A 100 -8.12 -13.76 -10.71
C GLU A 100 -8.86 -13.83 -12.06
N ASN A 101 -9.69 -12.83 -12.37
CA ASN A 101 -10.41 -12.80 -13.65
C ASN A 101 -9.46 -12.72 -14.83
N MET A 102 -8.36 -11.99 -14.72
CA MET A 102 -7.36 -11.87 -15.77
C MET A 102 -6.54 -13.16 -15.93
N ILE A 103 -6.23 -13.86 -14.82
CA ILE A 103 -5.57 -15.17 -14.84
C ILE A 103 -6.42 -16.21 -15.60
N VAL A 104 -7.74 -16.19 -15.39
CA VAL A 104 -8.67 -17.12 -16.07
C VAL A 104 -8.79 -16.81 -17.56
N SER A 105 -8.71 -15.54 -17.93
CA SER A 105 -8.91 -15.09 -19.32
C SER A 105 -7.61 -15.08 -20.16
N SER A 106 -6.42 -15.21 -19.54
CA SER A 106 -5.13 -15.08 -20.25
C SER A 106 -4.06 -15.98 -19.67
N ASP A 107 -3.54 -16.90 -20.50
CA ASP A 107 -2.39 -17.75 -20.12
C ASP A 107 -1.09 -16.94 -19.95
N VAL A 108 -0.95 -15.81 -20.65
CA VAL A 108 0.18 -14.89 -20.48
C VAL A 108 0.16 -14.32 -19.07
N ILE A 109 -0.95 -13.73 -18.65
CA ILE A 109 -1.13 -13.18 -17.28
C ILE A 109 -0.91 -14.28 -16.23
N LYS A 110 -1.45 -15.47 -16.45
CA LYS A 110 -1.23 -16.62 -15.55
C LYS A 110 0.25 -16.94 -15.37
N THR A 111 1.01 -16.92 -16.46
CA THR A 111 2.46 -17.19 -16.45
C THR A 111 3.21 -16.07 -15.72
N GLU A 112 2.89 -14.82 -16.00
CA GLU A 112 3.49 -13.66 -15.33
C GLU A 112 3.23 -13.68 -13.83
N VAL A 113 1.98 -13.88 -13.38
CA VAL A 113 1.63 -14.02 -11.96
C VAL A 113 2.41 -15.15 -11.29
N SER A 114 2.53 -16.29 -11.97
CA SER A 114 3.32 -17.41 -11.45
C SER A 114 4.79 -17.03 -11.29
N GLY A 115 5.35 -16.27 -12.22
CA GLY A 115 6.72 -15.75 -12.16
C GLY A 115 6.91 -14.77 -10.99
N PHE A 116 5.98 -13.84 -10.79
CA PHE A 116 6.03 -12.87 -9.67
C PHE A 116 5.97 -13.56 -8.31
N VAL A 117 5.08 -14.54 -8.16
CA VAL A 117 4.92 -15.31 -6.93
C VAL A 117 6.16 -16.18 -6.65
N GLN A 118 6.75 -16.80 -7.67
CA GLN A 118 8.00 -17.58 -7.55
C GLN A 118 9.21 -16.69 -7.22
N GLY A 119 9.22 -15.45 -7.70
CA GLY A 119 10.25 -14.43 -7.41
C GLY A 119 10.09 -13.74 -6.06
N ALA A 120 9.07 -14.08 -5.27
CA ALA A 120 8.85 -13.47 -3.96
C ALA A 120 10.03 -13.73 -3.00
N GLN A 121 10.40 -12.69 -2.24
CA GLN A 121 11.53 -12.73 -1.35
C GLN A 121 11.11 -13.06 0.09
N ILE A 122 11.91 -13.85 0.78
CA ILE A 122 11.73 -14.09 2.21
C ILE A 122 12.16 -12.82 2.96
N ILE A 123 11.21 -12.18 3.65
CA ILE A 123 11.46 -10.97 4.45
C ILE A 123 11.54 -11.27 5.95
N LYS A 124 11.00 -12.41 6.38
CA LYS A 124 11.06 -12.85 7.78
C LYS A 124 11.07 -14.37 7.84
N LYS A 125 11.93 -14.89 8.73
CA LYS A 125 11.98 -16.31 9.09
C LYS A 125 12.06 -16.44 10.60
N GLN A 126 11.23 -17.28 11.17
CA GLN A 126 11.20 -17.59 12.61
C GLN A 126 11.21 -19.09 12.82
N VAL A 127 12.11 -19.57 13.67
CA VAL A 127 12.16 -20.96 14.11
C VAL A 127 11.55 -21.02 15.50
N ASN A 128 10.56 -21.87 15.68
CA ASN A 128 9.85 -22.07 16.93
C ASN A 128 10.55 -23.14 17.81
N LEU A 129 10.19 -23.17 19.08
CA LEU A 129 10.81 -24.11 20.05
C LEU A 129 10.54 -25.58 19.73
N ASP A 130 9.44 -25.88 19.07
CA ASP A 130 9.05 -27.23 18.61
C ASP A 130 9.74 -27.65 17.30
N GLY A 131 10.66 -26.82 16.78
CA GLY A 131 11.36 -27.05 15.52
C GLY A 131 10.56 -26.68 14.28
N SER A 132 9.33 -26.20 14.41
CA SER A 132 8.56 -25.67 13.29
C SER A 132 9.14 -24.34 12.80
N VAL A 133 8.87 -23.98 11.56
CA VAL A 133 9.36 -22.76 10.93
C VAL A 133 8.19 -21.95 10.39
N THR A 134 8.22 -20.66 10.63
CA THR A 134 7.32 -19.67 10.01
C THR A 134 8.13 -18.80 9.04
N VAL A 135 7.67 -18.68 7.81
CA VAL A 135 8.28 -17.85 6.75
C VAL A 135 7.29 -16.83 6.28
N THR A 136 7.69 -15.56 6.19
CA THR A 136 6.93 -14.51 5.52
C THR A 136 7.65 -14.12 4.22
N VAL A 137 6.91 -14.17 3.12
CA VAL A 137 7.39 -13.75 1.80
C VAL A 137 6.74 -12.42 1.40
N ALA A 138 7.41 -11.68 0.52
CA ALA A 138 6.90 -10.42 -0.01
C ALA A 138 7.17 -10.28 -1.50
N MET A 139 6.26 -9.59 -2.21
CA MET A 139 6.44 -9.12 -3.57
C MET A 139 5.97 -7.66 -3.69
N LYS A 140 6.52 -6.93 -4.67
CA LYS A 140 6.11 -5.55 -4.96
C LYS A 140 4.93 -5.53 -5.92
N LEU A 141 4.03 -4.55 -5.72
CA LEU A 141 2.94 -4.25 -6.66
C LEU A 141 3.38 -3.31 -7.80
N ASN A 142 4.46 -2.55 -7.60
CA ASN A 142 5.02 -1.66 -8.62
C ASN A 142 6.02 -2.41 -9.52
N GLY A 143 6.42 -1.79 -10.63
CA GLY A 143 7.32 -2.40 -11.60
C GLY A 143 6.60 -3.42 -12.49
N ASP A 144 7.17 -4.60 -12.63
CA ASP A 144 6.68 -5.63 -13.56
C ASP A 144 5.23 -6.04 -13.28
N PHE A 145 4.84 -6.16 -12.00
CA PHE A 145 3.46 -6.46 -11.64
C PHE A 145 2.50 -5.38 -12.16
N SER A 146 2.74 -4.10 -11.83
CA SER A 146 1.91 -3.01 -12.37
C SER A 146 1.90 -3.00 -13.89
N ASN A 147 3.05 -3.25 -14.53
CA ASN A 147 3.14 -3.30 -15.99
C ASN A 147 2.25 -4.38 -16.61
N ALA A 148 2.13 -5.54 -15.97
CA ALA A 148 1.27 -6.64 -16.43
C ALA A 148 -0.22 -6.30 -16.35
N PHE A 149 -0.64 -5.55 -15.33
CA PHE A 149 -2.06 -5.32 -15.02
C PHE A 149 -2.60 -3.94 -15.43
N LEU A 150 -1.70 -2.98 -15.73
CA LEU A 150 -2.15 -1.69 -16.23
C LEU A 150 -2.76 -1.83 -17.63
N PRO A 151 -3.95 -1.25 -17.87
CA PRO A 151 -4.55 -1.22 -19.20
C PRO A 151 -3.56 -0.70 -20.24
N GLN A 152 -3.53 -1.33 -21.41
CA GLN A 152 -2.82 -0.78 -22.57
C GLN A 152 -3.51 0.53 -22.95
N SER A 153 -2.84 1.66 -22.79
CA SER A 153 -3.38 2.94 -23.27
C SER A 153 -3.46 2.89 -24.80
N SER A 154 -4.64 2.67 -25.31
CA SER A 154 -4.91 2.81 -26.74
C SER A 154 -4.94 4.29 -27.05
N GLY A 155 -3.80 4.90 -27.37
CA GLY A 155 -3.66 6.25 -27.89
C GLY A 155 -4.43 7.35 -27.13
N GLY A 156 -3.84 8.52 -26.96
CA GLY A 156 -4.35 9.58 -26.10
C GLY A 156 -5.87 9.78 -26.17
N VAL A 157 -6.50 9.71 -25.02
CA VAL A 157 -7.88 10.17 -24.86
C VAL A 157 -7.87 11.67 -25.18
N GLU A 158 -8.63 12.06 -26.19
CA GLU A 158 -8.92 13.47 -26.42
C GLU A 158 -9.59 14.01 -25.14
N VAL A 159 -8.83 14.81 -24.37
CA VAL A 159 -9.35 15.45 -23.16
C VAL A 159 -10.41 16.42 -23.62
N VAL A 160 -11.68 16.01 -23.57
CA VAL A 160 -12.79 16.89 -23.89
C VAL A 160 -12.77 18.04 -22.87
N PRO A 161 -12.55 19.28 -23.27
CA PRO A 161 -12.57 20.40 -22.35
C PRO A 161 -13.93 20.44 -21.64
N ILE A 162 -13.91 20.35 -20.32
CA ILE A 162 -15.13 20.56 -19.53
C ILE A 162 -15.50 22.04 -19.72
N PRO A 163 -16.77 22.38 -20.04
CA PRO A 163 -17.17 23.75 -20.25
C PRO A 163 -16.74 24.64 -19.09
N GLN A 164 -16.02 25.71 -19.36
CA GLN A 164 -15.48 26.63 -18.37
C GLN A 164 -16.63 27.42 -17.73
N GLY A 165 -16.88 27.16 -16.44
CA GLY A 165 -17.86 27.95 -15.66
C GLY A 165 -17.23 28.80 -14.55
N GLN A 166 -15.95 28.59 -14.25
CA GLN A 166 -15.22 29.35 -13.22
C GLN A 166 -13.86 29.78 -13.76
N ALA A 167 -13.39 30.96 -13.35
CA ALA A 167 -12.04 31.41 -13.67
C ALA A 167 -11.01 30.38 -13.12
N PRO A 168 -10.02 29.99 -13.91
CA PRO A 168 -8.98 29.09 -13.45
C PRO A 168 -8.28 29.70 -12.23
N PRO A 169 -7.80 28.86 -11.27
CA PRO A 169 -7.07 29.35 -10.12
C PRO A 169 -5.85 30.16 -10.56
N ALA A 170 -5.55 31.24 -9.85
CA ALA A 170 -4.44 32.15 -10.19
C ALA A 170 -3.07 31.47 -10.21
N THR A 171 -2.95 30.28 -9.64
CA THR A 171 -1.71 29.49 -9.57
C THR A 171 -2.00 28.01 -9.79
N ALA A 172 -1.16 27.36 -10.62
CA ALA A 172 -1.27 25.94 -10.91
C ALA A 172 -1.00 25.09 -9.65
N PHE A 173 -1.75 24.02 -9.50
CA PHE A 173 -1.49 22.98 -8.51
C PHE A 173 -0.37 22.04 -8.98
N THR A 174 0.22 21.29 -8.05
CA THR A 174 1.38 20.42 -8.31
C THR A 174 1.08 18.94 -8.19
N GLY A 175 -0.10 18.61 -7.66
CA GLY A 175 -0.60 17.26 -7.45
C GLY A 175 -2.06 17.29 -7.04
N LEU A 176 -2.65 16.12 -6.85
CA LEU A 176 -4.03 15.93 -6.43
C LEU A 176 -4.10 15.07 -5.17
N ILE A 177 -4.89 15.50 -4.19
CA ILE A 177 -5.30 14.69 -3.04
C ILE A 177 -6.81 14.54 -3.08
N VAL A 178 -7.30 13.30 -3.11
CA VAL A 178 -8.73 12.99 -3.06
C VAL A 178 -9.07 12.45 -1.68
N ASP A 179 -9.80 13.23 -0.89
CA ASP A 179 -10.33 12.75 0.41
C ASP A 179 -11.56 11.89 0.15
N ALA A 180 -11.37 10.58 0.23
CA ALA A 180 -12.41 9.59 0.00
C ALA A 180 -12.94 8.93 1.29
N ARG A 181 -12.61 9.50 2.44
CA ARG A 181 -13.09 8.99 3.74
C ARG A 181 -14.60 9.06 3.82
N GLY A 182 -15.20 8.03 4.41
CA GLY A 182 -16.64 7.89 4.52
C GLY A 182 -17.34 7.38 3.26
N THR A 183 -16.63 7.17 2.14
CA THR A 183 -17.24 6.66 0.90
C THR A 183 -17.22 5.13 0.81
N GLY A 184 -16.43 4.46 1.65
CA GLY A 184 -16.21 3.02 1.60
C GLY A 184 -15.44 2.56 0.35
N VAL A 185 -14.63 3.43 -0.24
CA VAL A 185 -13.77 3.09 -1.37
C VAL A 185 -12.72 2.04 -0.97
N ARG A 186 -12.43 1.15 -1.89
CA ARG A 186 -11.42 0.11 -1.75
C ARG A 186 -10.24 0.38 -2.69
N PRO A 187 -9.00 0.21 -2.23
CA PRO A 187 -7.84 0.45 -3.08
C PRO A 187 -7.77 -0.55 -4.25
N ALA A 188 -7.18 -0.10 -5.37
CA ALA A 188 -6.96 -0.88 -6.60
C ALA A 188 -5.67 -0.45 -7.30
N VAL A 189 -5.22 -1.25 -8.27
CA VAL A 189 -4.03 -0.97 -9.08
C VAL A 189 -4.26 0.21 -10.04
N ALA A 190 -5.44 0.25 -10.68
CA ALA A 190 -5.80 1.24 -11.69
C ALA A 190 -7.19 1.85 -11.43
N PRO A 191 -7.38 2.57 -10.30
CA PRO A 191 -8.66 3.23 -10.02
C PRO A 191 -8.88 4.39 -10.98
N LYS A 192 -10.15 4.75 -11.16
CA LYS A 192 -10.57 5.90 -11.95
C LYS A 192 -11.19 6.97 -11.07
N LEU A 193 -11.02 8.22 -11.49
CA LEU A 193 -11.75 9.36 -10.95
C LEU A 193 -12.71 9.85 -12.03
N ARG A 194 -13.98 10.01 -11.68
CA ARG A 194 -15.06 10.46 -12.56
C ARG A 194 -15.71 11.73 -12.01
N ASN A 195 -16.34 12.51 -12.86
CA ASN A 195 -17.23 13.56 -12.43
C ASN A 195 -18.66 13.03 -12.19
N GLU A 196 -19.57 13.89 -11.74
CA GLU A 196 -20.99 13.55 -11.48
C GLU A 196 -21.73 13.05 -12.73
N GLU A 197 -21.26 13.44 -13.94
CA GLU A 197 -21.81 12.98 -15.22
C GLU A 197 -21.22 11.65 -15.70
N GLY A 198 -20.32 11.02 -14.91
CA GLY A 198 -19.67 9.75 -15.22
C GLY A 198 -18.49 9.87 -16.19
N ARG A 199 -18.07 11.08 -16.59
CA ARG A 199 -16.88 11.27 -17.42
C ARG A 199 -15.62 10.97 -16.60
N GLU A 200 -14.67 10.30 -17.21
CA GLU A 200 -13.37 10.04 -16.61
C GLU A 200 -12.55 11.33 -16.58
N VAL A 201 -12.11 11.74 -15.40
CA VAL A 201 -11.24 12.90 -15.19
C VAL A 201 -9.82 12.51 -14.77
N TYR A 202 -9.64 11.27 -14.36
CA TYR A 202 -8.35 10.64 -14.12
C TYR A 202 -8.46 9.12 -14.24
N GLY A 203 -7.46 8.49 -14.82
CA GLY A 203 -7.37 7.05 -15.02
C GLY A 203 -6.19 6.70 -15.93
N SER A 204 -6.09 5.46 -16.37
CA SER A 204 -4.96 4.97 -17.18
C SER A 204 -4.76 5.74 -18.49
N ALA A 205 -5.80 6.38 -19.02
CA ALA A 205 -5.71 7.21 -20.23
C ALA A 205 -4.96 8.53 -20.02
N PHE A 206 -4.95 9.04 -18.79
CA PHE A 206 -4.30 10.31 -18.44
C PHE A 206 -2.86 10.17 -17.98
N VAL A 207 -2.45 8.97 -17.58
CA VAL A 207 -1.14 8.72 -16.95
C VAL A 207 -0.16 8.17 -17.97
N ASN A 208 1.05 8.73 -17.98
CA ASN A 208 2.15 8.11 -18.70
C ASN A 208 2.49 6.76 -18.07
N ARG A 209 2.53 5.70 -18.89
CA ARG A 209 2.73 4.32 -18.43
C ARG A 209 3.98 4.15 -17.58
N GLN A 210 5.07 4.83 -17.91
CA GLN A 210 6.31 4.72 -17.15
C GLN A 210 6.11 5.15 -15.69
N TYR A 211 5.46 6.30 -15.44
CA TYR A 211 5.15 6.74 -14.07
C TYR A 211 4.19 5.79 -13.36
N ALA A 212 3.18 5.27 -14.06
CA ALA A 212 2.25 4.32 -13.49
C ALA A 212 2.93 3.00 -13.09
N VAL A 213 3.90 2.52 -13.87
CA VAL A 213 4.71 1.33 -13.57
C VAL A 213 5.64 1.58 -12.37
N GLU A 214 6.35 2.71 -12.36
CA GLU A 214 7.37 3.00 -11.34
C GLU A 214 6.78 3.24 -9.96
N GLN A 215 5.68 3.98 -9.86
CA GLN A 215 5.12 4.41 -8.57
C GLN A 215 3.63 4.06 -8.37
N GLY A 216 2.99 3.40 -9.33
CA GLY A 216 1.54 3.13 -9.33
C GLY A 216 0.72 4.32 -9.78
N MET A 217 -0.52 4.06 -10.18
CA MET A 217 -1.48 5.10 -10.64
C MET A 217 -1.78 6.13 -9.55
N VAL A 218 -1.99 5.67 -8.31
CA VAL A 218 -2.26 6.52 -7.14
C VAL A 218 -1.46 6.02 -5.93
N GLY A 219 -1.22 6.89 -4.97
CA GLY A 219 -0.77 6.52 -3.63
C GLY A 219 -1.95 6.49 -2.66
N TYR A 220 -1.91 5.64 -1.64
CA TYR A 220 -2.96 5.51 -0.64
C TYR A 220 -2.44 5.83 0.75
N LEU A 221 -3.14 6.67 1.49
CA LEU A 221 -2.89 7.03 2.88
C LEU A 221 -4.21 7.14 3.66
N LYS A 222 -4.11 7.27 4.99
CA LYS A 222 -5.26 7.50 5.88
C LYS A 222 -5.34 8.94 6.41
N ASP A 223 -4.31 9.72 6.19
CA ASP A 223 -4.19 11.07 6.75
C ASP A 223 -3.86 12.10 5.68
N VAL A 224 -4.63 13.21 5.70
CA VAL A 224 -4.50 14.32 4.73
C VAL A 224 -3.18 15.08 4.91
N GLU A 225 -2.73 15.29 6.14
CA GLU A 225 -1.50 16.05 6.39
C GLU A 225 -0.27 15.25 5.94
N SER A 226 -0.27 13.94 6.18
CA SER A 226 0.75 13.04 5.63
C SER A 226 0.75 13.03 4.09
N ALA A 227 -0.42 13.12 3.48
CA ALA A 227 -0.53 13.20 2.02
C ALA A 227 0.00 14.52 1.47
N LYS A 228 -0.28 15.66 2.12
CA LYS A 228 0.27 16.97 1.73
C LYS A 228 1.79 17.01 1.85
N ALA A 229 2.36 16.32 2.83
CA ALA A 229 3.81 16.22 3.03
C ALA A 229 4.48 15.20 2.10
N ASN A 230 3.69 14.43 1.32
CA ASN A 230 4.23 13.37 0.48
C ASN A 230 4.90 13.94 -0.79
N PRO A 231 6.14 13.55 -1.10
CA PRO A 231 6.86 14.05 -2.27
C PRO A 231 6.15 13.75 -3.60
N ARG A 232 5.22 12.80 -3.64
CA ARG A 232 4.44 12.49 -4.84
C ARG A 232 3.61 13.67 -5.33
N VAL A 233 2.98 14.44 -4.42
CA VAL A 233 2.09 15.56 -4.76
C VAL A 233 2.78 16.93 -4.68
N THR A 234 3.99 16.98 -4.12
CA THR A 234 4.83 18.17 -3.95
C THR A 234 4.16 19.31 -3.14
N ASP A 235 4.45 20.58 -3.44
CA ASP A 235 4.25 21.70 -2.49
C ASP A 235 2.82 22.23 -2.40
N ARG A 236 2.04 22.11 -3.49
CA ARG A 236 0.68 22.67 -3.59
C ARG A 236 -0.31 21.72 -4.24
N PRO A 237 -0.68 20.63 -3.57
CA PRO A 237 -1.70 19.74 -4.10
C PRO A 237 -3.09 20.37 -4.05
N LEU A 238 -3.90 20.12 -5.08
CA LEU A 238 -5.34 20.34 -5.04
C LEU A 238 -5.96 19.30 -4.11
N LEU A 239 -6.72 19.75 -3.12
CA LEU A 239 -7.49 18.85 -2.25
C LEU A 239 -8.95 18.87 -2.72
N VAL A 240 -9.46 17.71 -3.09
CA VAL A 240 -10.86 17.50 -3.45
C VAL A 240 -11.51 16.45 -2.58
N LYS A 241 -12.82 16.53 -2.40
CA LYS A 241 -13.58 15.53 -1.65
C LYS A 241 -14.29 14.58 -2.62
N ALA A 242 -14.14 13.29 -2.44
CA ALA A 242 -14.95 12.31 -3.16
C ALA A 242 -16.39 12.34 -2.63
N LEU A 243 -17.36 12.28 -3.53
CA LEU A 243 -18.79 12.27 -3.23
C LEU A 243 -19.29 10.86 -2.95
N LYS A 244 -18.81 9.89 -3.72
CA LYS A 244 -19.19 8.47 -3.63
C LYS A 244 -18.19 7.60 -4.37
N THR A 245 -18.30 6.29 -4.17
CA THR A 245 -17.63 5.29 -5.00
C THR A 245 -18.49 4.87 -6.19
N ASP A 246 -17.85 4.31 -7.21
CA ASP A 246 -18.49 3.73 -8.39
C ASP A 246 -17.91 2.35 -8.73
N GLY A 247 -18.71 1.55 -9.46
CA GLY A 247 -18.38 0.20 -9.88
C GLY A 247 -18.54 -0.88 -8.81
N PRO A 248 -18.65 -2.16 -9.21
CA PRO A 248 -18.93 -3.29 -8.31
C PRO A 248 -17.84 -3.52 -7.26
N ASN A 249 -16.57 -3.26 -7.59
CA ASN A 249 -15.45 -3.39 -6.65
C ASN A 249 -15.28 -2.16 -5.75
N LYS A 250 -16.06 -1.08 -5.94
CA LYS A 250 -16.00 0.19 -5.19
C LYS A 250 -14.60 0.81 -5.20
N THR A 251 -13.94 0.81 -6.35
CA THR A 251 -12.56 1.33 -6.47
C THR A 251 -12.50 2.68 -7.18
N ASP A 252 -13.49 2.98 -8.02
CA ASP A 252 -13.60 4.26 -8.71
C ASP A 252 -14.25 5.29 -7.79
N LEU A 253 -13.86 6.55 -7.95
CA LEU A 253 -14.31 7.67 -7.14
C LEU A 253 -15.02 8.69 -8.01
N VAL A 254 -16.08 9.30 -7.48
CA VAL A 254 -16.79 10.40 -8.11
C VAL A 254 -16.51 11.69 -7.35
N ILE A 255 -16.09 12.74 -8.07
CA ILE A 255 -15.90 14.10 -7.55
C ILE A 255 -16.93 15.05 -8.16
N SER A 256 -17.06 16.25 -7.58
CA SER A 256 -17.98 17.26 -8.11
C SER A 256 -17.57 17.71 -9.52
N ASN A 257 -18.56 18.16 -10.32
CA ASN A 257 -18.29 18.76 -11.61
C ASN A 257 -17.41 20.02 -11.47
N GLY A 258 -17.56 20.78 -10.39
CA GLY A 258 -16.72 21.95 -10.11
C GLY A 258 -15.25 21.58 -9.90
N ASP A 259 -14.97 20.57 -9.08
CA ASP A 259 -13.61 20.08 -8.86
C ASP A 259 -12.99 19.51 -10.14
N ALA A 260 -13.79 18.79 -10.94
CA ALA A 260 -13.38 18.27 -12.24
C ALA A 260 -12.99 19.38 -13.22
N GLN A 261 -13.75 20.49 -13.24
CA GLN A 261 -13.44 21.68 -14.04
C GLN A 261 -12.13 22.34 -13.59
N VAL A 262 -11.91 22.49 -12.28
CA VAL A 262 -10.66 23.01 -11.75
C VAL A 262 -9.49 22.11 -12.15
N LEU A 263 -9.68 20.77 -12.07
CA LEU A 263 -8.65 19.79 -12.38
C LEU A 263 -8.24 19.81 -13.86
N HIS A 264 -9.20 19.99 -14.79
CA HIS A 264 -8.93 20.03 -16.23
C HIS A 264 -8.79 21.45 -16.80
N GLY A 265 -9.00 22.48 -15.99
CA GLY A 265 -9.01 23.88 -16.43
C GLY A 265 -7.64 24.44 -16.82
N MET A 266 -6.53 23.76 -16.50
CA MET A 266 -5.16 24.23 -16.80
C MET A 266 -4.31 23.10 -17.35
N LYS A 267 -3.46 23.40 -18.34
CA LYS A 267 -2.51 22.41 -18.91
C LYS A 267 -1.52 21.89 -17.87
N GLU A 268 -1.11 22.74 -16.94
CA GLU A 268 -0.19 22.38 -15.85
C GLU A 268 -0.77 21.29 -14.94
N HIS A 269 -2.10 21.26 -14.77
CA HIS A 269 -2.77 20.22 -14.00
C HIS A 269 -2.72 18.87 -14.74
N LEU A 270 -2.90 18.86 -16.05
CA LEU A 270 -2.76 17.65 -16.85
C LEU A 270 -1.35 17.07 -16.74
N ASN A 271 -0.31 17.91 -16.65
CA ASN A 271 1.07 17.46 -16.49
C ASN A 271 1.32 16.69 -15.17
N PHE A 272 0.70 17.11 -14.06
CA PHE A 272 0.86 16.34 -12.81
C PHE A 272 0.02 15.06 -12.81
N LEU A 273 -1.13 15.05 -13.47
CA LEU A 273 -1.93 13.83 -13.68
C LEU A 273 -1.14 12.82 -14.51
N GLU A 274 -0.52 13.27 -15.61
CA GLU A 274 0.35 12.44 -16.45
C GLU A 274 1.48 11.79 -15.64
N LYS A 275 2.01 12.50 -14.66
CA LYS A 275 3.06 11.98 -13.76
C LYS A 275 2.51 11.19 -12.57
N ALA A 276 1.25 10.79 -12.58
CA ALA A 276 0.60 10.05 -11.50
C ALA A 276 0.76 10.70 -10.10
N ARG A 277 0.77 12.03 -10.02
CA ARG A 277 0.90 12.78 -8.76
C ARG A 277 -0.45 12.88 -8.05
N VAL A 278 -1.01 11.73 -7.73
CA VAL A 278 -2.32 11.58 -7.11
C VAL A 278 -2.22 10.74 -5.84
N MET A 279 -2.86 11.23 -4.77
CA MET A 279 -3.02 10.54 -3.50
C MET A 279 -4.51 10.37 -3.19
N VAL A 280 -4.90 9.24 -2.64
CA VAL A 280 -6.26 8.96 -2.18
C VAL A 280 -6.21 8.68 -0.69
N ILE A 281 -7.07 9.39 0.07
CA ILE A 281 -7.19 9.23 1.51
C ILE A 281 -8.37 8.31 1.81
N LEU A 282 -8.08 7.24 2.53
CA LEU A 282 -9.03 6.20 2.95
C LEU A 282 -9.33 6.30 4.45
N ASP A 283 -10.35 5.55 4.90
CA ASP A 283 -10.70 5.39 6.33
C ASP A 283 -9.64 4.62 7.14
#